data_b458a045caf8ff74f9b823f3fe2bb633
#
_entry.id   b458a045caf8ff74f9b823f3fe2bb633
#
_cell.length_a   1.000
_cell.length_b   1.000
_cell.length_c   1.000
_cell.angle_alpha   90.00
_cell.angle_beta   90.00
_cell.angle_gamma   90.00
#
_symmetry.space_group_name_H-M   'P 1'
#
loop_
_entity.id
_entity.type
_entity.pdbx_description
1 polymer ?
#
loop_
_entity_poly.entity_id
_entity_poly.type
_entity_poly.pdbx_seq_one_letter_code
_entity_poly.pdbx_strand_id
1 'polypeptide(L)'
;MTPAGPFDFTLAMRRLCDDITQRVAEFEHIRMEQVAVTFAQTRRRVSYGLQAKLTPLRFEGGELTTRRRGRMWTIQRWYAGQLEMLYILTFYLPRFLEQSFREKLITVMHELYHIGPGFDGDIRRLPGHYHVHSHSQTEYDRHMDDLVDQYLAASPPDALYRFLRVGFRELTARHGGVVGIRVPIPKLLPLSKSA
;
A
#
# COMPACT_ATOMS: atom_id res chain seq x y z
N MET A 1 -8.63 -32.12 2.70
CA MET A 1 -8.60 -31.42 1.42
C MET A 1 -7.21 -30.82 1.26
N THR A 2 -6.45 -31.24 0.27
CA THR A 2 -5.14 -30.70 -0.05
C THR A 2 -5.31 -29.24 -0.46
N PRO A 3 -4.52 -28.28 0.05
CA PRO A 3 -4.65 -26.89 -0.34
C PRO A 3 -4.36 -26.73 -1.84
N ALA A 4 -5.18 -25.94 -2.52
CA ALA A 4 -5.10 -25.69 -3.96
C ALA A 4 -3.87 -24.80 -4.35
N GLY A 5 -2.67 -25.17 -3.91
CA GLY A 5 -1.44 -24.46 -4.21
C GLY A 5 -1.06 -23.37 -3.19
N PRO A 6 0.07 -22.66 -3.41
CA PRO A 6 0.57 -21.64 -2.52
C PRO A 6 -0.40 -20.45 -2.43
N PHE A 7 -0.44 -19.78 -1.27
CA PHE A 7 -1.29 -18.61 -1.04
C PHE A 7 -0.78 -17.39 -1.83
N ASP A 8 -1.57 -16.88 -2.76
CA ASP A 8 -1.26 -15.62 -3.45
C ASP A 8 -1.61 -14.42 -2.57
N PHE A 9 -0.58 -13.93 -1.88
CA PHE A 9 -0.70 -12.82 -0.95
C PHE A 9 -1.08 -11.51 -1.65
N THR A 10 -0.50 -11.21 -2.79
CA THR A 10 -0.74 -9.94 -3.48
C THR A 10 -2.13 -9.88 -4.09
N LEU A 11 -2.64 -11.00 -4.60
CA LEU A 11 -4.03 -11.10 -5.07
C LEU A 11 -5.01 -10.94 -3.90
N ALA A 12 -4.74 -11.59 -2.76
CA ALA A 12 -5.59 -11.48 -1.58
C ALA A 12 -5.62 -10.04 -1.03
N MET A 13 -4.44 -9.39 -0.91
CA MET A 13 -4.35 -8.00 -0.48
C MET A 13 -5.01 -7.03 -1.45
N ARG A 14 -4.87 -7.24 -2.77
CA ARG A 14 -5.53 -6.42 -3.78
C ARG A 14 -7.05 -6.47 -3.63
N ARG A 15 -7.62 -7.67 -3.48
CA ARG A 15 -9.07 -7.86 -3.27
C ARG A 15 -9.56 -7.19 -1.98
N LEU A 16 -8.77 -7.29 -0.92
CA LEU A 16 -9.07 -6.61 0.35
C LEU A 16 -9.05 -5.10 0.20
N CYS A 17 -8.01 -4.53 -0.42
CA CYS A 17 -7.91 -3.09 -0.64
C CYS A 17 -9.03 -2.59 -1.55
N ASP A 18 -9.40 -3.34 -2.59
CA ASP A 18 -10.51 -3.01 -3.48
C ASP A 18 -11.85 -2.97 -2.73
N ASP A 19 -12.14 -3.97 -1.88
CA ASP A 19 -13.35 -3.97 -1.04
C ASP A 19 -13.34 -2.82 0.00
N ILE A 20 -12.20 -2.51 0.60
CA ILE A 20 -12.05 -1.37 1.51
C ILE A 20 -12.39 -0.05 0.81
N THR A 21 -11.84 0.18 -0.38
CA THR A 21 -12.05 1.43 -1.12
C THR A 21 -13.50 1.61 -1.60
N GLN A 22 -14.24 0.53 -1.73
CA GLN A 22 -15.68 0.56 -2.08
C GLN A 22 -16.60 0.77 -0.86
N ARG A 23 -16.14 0.45 0.36
CA ARG A 23 -16.97 0.50 1.57
C ARG A 23 -16.67 1.67 2.49
N VAL A 24 -15.46 2.20 2.45
CA VAL A 24 -15.02 3.30 3.30
C VAL A 24 -14.98 4.57 2.46
N ALA A 25 -15.90 5.51 2.74
CA ALA A 25 -16.08 6.75 1.97
C ALA A 25 -14.78 7.57 1.84
N GLU A 26 -13.92 7.55 2.87
CA GLU A 26 -12.61 8.23 2.87
C GLU A 26 -11.73 7.80 1.69
N PHE A 27 -11.94 6.59 1.13
CA PHE A 27 -11.12 5.98 0.08
C PHE A 27 -11.83 5.83 -1.28
N GLU A 28 -13.05 6.36 -1.44
CA GLU A 28 -13.84 6.21 -2.68
C GLU A 28 -13.16 6.78 -3.94
N HIS A 29 -12.23 7.71 -3.74
CA HIS A 29 -11.44 8.30 -4.83
C HIS A 29 -10.36 7.35 -5.38
N ILE A 30 -10.04 6.24 -4.70
CA ILE A 30 -8.95 5.32 -5.05
C ILE A 30 -9.42 4.30 -6.07
N ARG A 31 -8.72 4.22 -7.20
CA ARG A 31 -8.92 3.22 -8.24
C ARG A 31 -7.85 2.15 -8.14
N MET A 32 -8.18 1.00 -7.54
CA MET A 32 -7.23 -0.07 -7.27
C MET A 32 -6.61 -0.70 -8.53
N GLU A 33 -7.18 -0.51 -9.72
CA GLU A 33 -6.58 -0.92 -10.98
C GLU A 33 -5.27 -0.18 -11.30
N GLN A 34 -5.07 1.02 -10.76
CA GLN A 34 -3.84 1.83 -10.93
C GLN A 34 -2.92 1.80 -9.69
N VAL A 35 -3.22 0.94 -8.72
CA VAL A 35 -2.38 0.68 -7.53
C VAL A 35 -1.78 -0.71 -7.61
N ALA A 36 -0.47 -0.80 -7.81
CA ALA A 36 0.23 -2.07 -7.83
C ALA A 36 0.42 -2.61 -6.42
N VAL A 37 -0.30 -3.65 -6.05
CA VAL A 37 -0.11 -4.35 -4.77
C VAL A 37 1.02 -5.36 -4.91
N THR A 38 2.04 -5.23 -4.07
CA THR A 38 3.27 -6.02 -4.13
C THR A 38 3.71 -6.46 -2.75
N PHE A 39 4.67 -7.37 -2.66
CA PHE A 39 5.35 -7.65 -1.41
C PHE A 39 6.87 -7.68 -1.58
N ALA A 40 7.56 -7.39 -0.48
CA ALA A 40 9.00 -7.54 -0.36
C ALA A 40 9.32 -8.47 0.81
N GLN A 41 10.32 -9.33 0.63
CA GLN A 41 10.78 -10.21 1.70
C GLN A 41 11.85 -9.52 2.52
N THR A 42 11.64 -9.41 3.83
CA THR A 42 12.65 -8.90 4.75
C THR A 42 13.58 -10.00 5.22
N ARG A 43 14.90 -9.75 5.18
CA ARG A 43 15.91 -10.75 5.62
C ARG A 43 15.96 -10.91 7.13
N ARG A 44 15.62 -9.86 7.89
CA ARG A 44 15.68 -9.86 9.36
C ARG A 44 14.27 -10.00 9.93
N ARG A 45 14.09 -10.98 10.82
CA ARG A 45 12.90 -11.14 11.67
C ARG A 45 13.02 -10.22 12.87
N VAL A 46 12.79 -8.93 12.66
CA VAL A 46 12.76 -7.94 13.74
C VAL A 46 11.36 -7.33 13.81
N SER A 47 10.92 -7.01 15.02
CA SER A 47 9.61 -6.40 15.26
C SER A 47 9.51 -4.95 14.80
N TYR A 48 10.68 -4.28 14.63
CA TYR A 48 10.76 -2.89 14.19
C TYR A 48 11.06 -2.77 12.69
N GLY A 49 10.68 -1.64 12.10
CA GLY A 49 10.86 -1.31 10.69
C GLY A 49 9.53 -1.34 9.92
N LEU A 50 9.58 -1.05 8.63
CA LEU A 50 8.39 -0.92 7.79
C LEU A 50 7.62 -2.23 7.67
N GLN A 51 6.30 -2.16 7.91
CA GLN A 51 5.34 -3.23 7.67
C GLN A 51 4.74 -3.14 6.27
N ALA A 52 4.48 -1.90 5.81
CA ALA A 52 4.06 -1.60 4.46
C ALA A 52 4.64 -0.25 4.01
N LYS A 53 4.46 0.10 2.75
CA LYS A 53 4.85 1.39 2.20
C LYS A 53 4.07 1.69 0.94
N LEU A 54 3.47 2.86 0.86
CA LEU A 54 3.01 3.45 -0.39
C LEU A 54 4.18 4.18 -1.08
N THR A 55 4.35 3.95 -2.38
CA THR A 55 5.31 4.67 -3.22
C THR A 55 4.53 5.39 -4.31
N PRO A 56 4.51 6.74 -4.31
CA PRO A 56 3.89 7.54 -5.38
C PRO A 56 4.77 7.48 -6.64
N LEU A 57 4.13 7.51 -7.81
CA LEU A 57 4.81 7.48 -9.10
C LEU A 57 4.73 8.82 -9.84
N ARG A 58 4.31 9.87 -9.15
CA ARG A 58 4.29 11.27 -9.59
C ARG A 58 4.92 12.16 -8.53
N PHE A 59 5.27 13.36 -8.94
CA PHE A 59 5.70 14.42 -8.04
C PHE A 59 4.49 15.21 -7.53
N GLU A 60 4.76 16.25 -6.77
CA GLU A 60 3.75 17.14 -6.20
C GLU A 60 2.75 17.61 -7.26
N GLY A 61 1.45 17.48 -6.92
CA GLY A 61 0.36 17.85 -7.83
C GLY A 61 0.20 16.95 -9.05
N GLY A 62 0.72 15.72 -9.01
CA GLY A 62 0.64 14.78 -10.13
C GLY A 62 1.64 15.03 -11.25
N GLU A 63 2.61 15.93 -11.04
CA GLU A 63 3.58 16.32 -12.05
C GLU A 63 4.50 15.15 -12.48
N LEU A 64 4.79 15.09 -13.79
CA LEU A 64 5.68 14.07 -14.37
C LEU A 64 7.16 14.35 -14.11
N THR A 65 7.49 15.61 -13.81
CA THR A 65 8.86 16.06 -13.63
C THR A 65 8.98 16.96 -12.39
N THR A 66 10.19 17.03 -11.86
CA THR A 66 10.51 17.97 -10.78
C THR A 66 11.90 18.55 -10.96
N ARG A 67 12.13 19.74 -10.42
CA ARG A 67 13.45 20.38 -10.44
C ARG A 67 14.12 20.20 -9.09
N ARG A 68 15.27 19.52 -9.05
CA ARG A 68 16.10 19.37 -7.86
C ARG A 68 17.53 19.78 -8.14
N ARG A 69 18.08 20.68 -7.35
CA ARG A 69 19.47 21.16 -7.50
C ARG A 69 19.79 21.61 -8.93
N GLY A 70 18.89 22.38 -9.55
CA GLY A 70 19.09 22.92 -10.91
C GLY A 70 18.87 21.92 -12.06
N ARG A 71 18.60 20.64 -11.78
CA ARG A 71 18.40 19.57 -12.75
C ARG A 71 16.95 19.10 -12.77
N MET A 72 16.43 18.80 -13.96
CA MET A 72 15.12 18.18 -14.12
C MET A 72 15.21 16.67 -13.92
N TRP A 73 14.19 16.11 -13.26
CA TRP A 73 14.07 14.69 -12.96
C TRP A 73 12.68 14.20 -13.30
N THR A 74 12.59 12.91 -13.70
CA THR A 74 11.34 12.19 -13.85
C THR A 74 11.39 10.86 -13.09
N ILE A 75 10.24 10.31 -12.75
CA ILE A 75 10.12 8.94 -12.21
C ILE A 75 9.93 8.01 -13.40
N GLN A 76 10.63 6.88 -13.39
CA GLN A 76 10.41 5.83 -14.39
C GLN A 76 8.93 5.40 -14.35
N ARG A 77 8.22 5.62 -15.46
CA ARG A 77 6.81 5.22 -15.59
C ARG A 77 6.69 3.70 -15.67
N TRP A 78 5.67 3.17 -15.07
CA TRP A 78 5.41 1.75 -15.06
C TRP A 78 3.98 1.46 -15.51
N TYR A 79 3.82 0.41 -16.32
CA TYR A 79 2.54 0.02 -16.92
C TYR A 79 2.23 -1.45 -16.63
N ALA A 80 0.99 -1.76 -16.32
CA ALA A 80 0.44 -3.11 -16.35
C ALA A 80 -0.42 -3.25 -17.61
N GLY A 81 0.12 -3.87 -18.65
CA GLY A 81 -0.44 -3.81 -19.99
C GLY A 81 -0.40 -2.37 -20.53
N GLN A 82 -1.57 -1.80 -20.86
CA GLN A 82 -1.67 -0.41 -21.32
C GLN A 82 -2.02 0.58 -20.19
N LEU A 83 -2.33 0.08 -18.99
CA LEU A 83 -2.73 0.90 -17.87
C LEU A 83 -1.51 1.37 -17.09
N GLU A 84 -1.35 2.69 -16.95
CA GLU A 84 -0.28 3.27 -16.16
C GLU A 84 -0.57 3.14 -14.67
N MET A 85 0.42 2.63 -13.90
CA MET A 85 0.36 2.59 -12.46
C MET A 85 0.73 3.96 -11.88
N LEU A 86 -0.08 4.42 -10.94
CA LEU A 86 0.13 5.68 -10.22
C LEU A 86 0.77 5.48 -8.85
N TYR A 87 0.60 4.28 -8.28
CA TYR A 87 1.12 3.94 -6.94
C TYR A 87 1.62 2.50 -6.88
N ILE A 88 2.58 2.25 -5.99
CA ILE A 88 2.99 0.91 -5.60
C ILE A 88 2.77 0.77 -4.09
N LEU A 89 1.91 -0.16 -3.69
CA LEU A 89 1.66 -0.53 -2.31
C LEU A 89 2.43 -1.81 -1.99
N THR A 90 3.49 -1.69 -1.21
CA THR A 90 4.39 -2.80 -0.89
C THR A 90 4.23 -3.23 0.56
N PHE A 91 3.96 -4.51 0.81
CA PHE A 91 3.94 -5.13 2.13
C PHE A 91 5.24 -5.89 2.41
N TYR A 92 5.80 -5.73 3.60
CA TYR A 92 7.07 -6.35 3.98
C TYR A 92 6.83 -7.64 4.78
N LEU A 93 7.01 -8.81 4.14
CA LEU A 93 6.83 -10.12 4.77
C LEU A 93 8.15 -10.66 5.35
N PRO A 94 8.12 -11.35 6.49
CA PRO A 94 6.93 -11.75 7.28
C PRO A 94 6.38 -10.64 8.19
N ARG A 95 7.07 -9.52 8.36
CA ARG A 95 6.84 -8.51 9.39
C ARG A 95 5.39 -8.01 9.44
N PHE A 96 4.79 -7.68 8.29
CA PHE A 96 3.40 -7.28 8.22
C PHE A 96 2.44 -8.35 8.81
N LEU A 97 2.66 -9.62 8.48
CA LEU A 97 1.80 -10.71 8.96
C LEU A 97 2.03 -11.11 10.42
N GLU A 98 3.10 -10.64 11.07
CA GLU A 98 3.35 -10.86 12.51
C GLU A 98 2.63 -9.85 13.42
N GLN A 99 2.01 -8.79 12.86
CA GLN A 99 1.14 -7.88 13.60
C GLN A 99 -0.15 -8.59 14.05
N SER A 100 -0.86 -8.02 15.02
CA SER A 100 -2.23 -8.44 15.36
C SER A 100 -3.18 -8.20 14.18
N PHE A 101 -4.34 -8.83 14.20
CA PHE A 101 -5.35 -8.65 13.13
C PHE A 101 -5.73 -7.18 12.94
N ARG A 102 -5.97 -6.46 14.06
CA ARG A 102 -6.36 -5.05 14.02
C ARG A 102 -5.22 -4.17 13.50
N GLU A 103 -4.00 -4.38 13.96
CA GLU A 103 -2.82 -3.63 13.48
C GLU A 103 -2.55 -3.83 11.98
N LYS A 104 -2.81 -5.02 11.44
CA LYS A 104 -2.72 -5.26 9.98
C LYS A 104 -3.73 -4.41 9.21
N LEU A 105 -4.98 -4.33 9.68
CA LEU A 105 -5.99 -3.48 9.08
C LEU A 105 -5.63 -1.99 9.20
N ILE A 106 -5.18 -1.54 10.37
CA ILE A 106 -4.68 -0.18 10.58
C ILE A 106 -3.54 0.13 9.60
N THR A 107 -2.59 -0.79 9.43
CA THR A 107 -1.49 -0.62 8.46
C THR A 107 -2.03 -0.46 7.02
N VAL A 108 -3.04 -1.23 6.63
CA VAL A 108 -3.67 -1.10 5.30
C VAL A 108 -4.35 0.26 5.15
N MET A 109 -5.16 0.68 6.14
CA MET A 109 -5.83 1.98 6.13
C MET A 109 -4.81 3.13 6.04
N HIS A 110 -3.74 3.04 6.83
CA HIS A 110 -2.64 4.01 6.84
C HIS A 110 -2.00 4.18 5.46
N GLU A 111 -1.67 3.09 4.79
CA GLU A 111 -1.06 3.17 3.46
C GLU A 111 -2.04 3.67 2.38
N LEU A 112 -3.32 3.28 2.45
CA LEU A 112 -4.35 3.81 1.55
C LEU A 112 -4.59 5.30 1.81
N TYR A 113 -4.55 5.74 3.07
CA TYR A 113 -4.72 7.15 3.45
C TYR A 113 -3.63 8.06 2.89
N HIS A 114 -2.44 7.52 2.63
CA HIS A 114 -1.38 8.26 1.96
C HIS A 114 -1.68 8.60 0.50
N ILE A 115 -2.65 7.97 -0.14
CA ILE A 115 -3.07 8.31 -1.50
C ILE A 115 -3.79 9.66 -1.48
N GLY A 116 -3.32 10.60 -2.30
CA GLY A 116 -3.91 11.93 -2.40
C GLY A 116 -5.35 11.89 -2.91
N PRO A 117 -6.26 12.75 -2.40
CA PRO A 117 -7.68 12.75 -2.81
C PRO A 117 -7.88 13.05 -4.30
N GLY A 118 -6.94 13.69 -4.97
CA GLY A 118 -6.94 13.88 -6.43
C GLY A 118 -6.63 12.62 -7.23
N PHE A 119 -6.13 11.57 -6.60
CA PHE A 119 -5.70 10.30 -7.22
C PHE A 119 -4.83 10.52 -8.46
N ASP A 120 -3.88 11.43 -8.36
CA ASP A 120 -3.02 11.90 -9.45
C ASP A 120 -1.60 11.30 -9.46
N GLY A 121 -1.33 10.37 -8.54
CA GLY A 121 -0.03 9.72 -8.36
C GLY A 121 0.89 10.41 -7.35
N ASP A 122 0.43 11.49 -6.70
CA ASP A 122 1.09 12.12 -5.55
C ASP A 122 0.48 11.64 -4.22
N ILE A 123 1.22 11.84 -3.13
CA ILE A 123 0.76 11.50 -1.77
C ILE A 123 -0.19 12.58 -1.23
N ARG A 124 -1.03 12.19 -0.27
CA ARG A 124 -1.82 13.12 0.53
C ARG A 124 -0.89 14.05 1.32
N ARG A 125 -1.10 15.35 1.18
CA ARG A 125 -0.34 16.36 1.89
C ARG A 125 -1.21 16.96 2.99
N LEU A 126 -0.82 16.72 4.24
CA LEU A 126 -1.49 17.30 5.40
C LEU A 126 -0.86 18.64 5.74
N PRO A 127 -1.65 19.61 6.26
CA PRO A 127 -1.11 20.88 6.72
C PRO A 127 -0.10 20.66 7.87
N GLY A 128 1.06 21.31 7.80
CA GLY A 128 2.07 21.28 8.87
C GLY A 128 3.48 20.95 8.39
N HIS A 129 4.44 20.93 9.34
CA HIS A 129 5.85 20.72 9.05
C HIS A 129 6.17 19.29 8.56
N TYR A 130 5.33 18.32 8.93
CA TYR A 130 5.38 16.93 8.47
C TYR A 130 4.18 16.67 7.56
N HIS A 131 4.34 16.90 6.27
CA HIS A 131 3.28 16.78 5.25
C HIS A 131 2.63 15.39 5.14
N VAL A 132 3.12 14.39 5.88
CA VAL A 132 2.68 12.99 5.78
C VAL A 132 1.88 12.53 6.99
N HIS A 133 2.02 13.19 8.15
CA HIS A 133 1.27 12.89 9.37
C HIS A 133 0.73 14.19 9.98
N SER A 134 -0.41 14.12 10.67
CA SER A 134 -1.01 15.27 11.38
C SER A 134 -0.14 15.73 12.55
N HIS A 135 -0.40 16.91 13.08
CA HIS A 135 0.31 17.46 14.25
C HIS A 135 0.19 16.60 15.52
N SER A 136 -0.84 15.75 15.61
CA SER A 136 -1.06 14.83 16.73
C SER A 136 -1.01 13.38 16.21
N GLN A 137 0.04 12.64 16.59
CA GLN A 137 0.13 11.21 16.32
C GLN A 137 -1.08 10.44 16.89
N THR A 138 -1.52 10.82 18.07
CA THR A 138 -2.68 10.20 18.75
C THR A 138 -3.98 10.38 17.96
N GLU A 139 -4.21 11.57 17.39
CA GLU A 139 -5.40 11.82 16.55
C GLU A 139 -5.34 11.04 15.25
N TYR A 140 -4.17 10.99 14.64
CA TYR A 140 -3.95 10.20 13.44
C TYR A 140 -4.20 8.71 13.68
N ASP A 141 -3.64 8.16 14.75
CA ASP A 141 -3.80 6.75 15.11
C ASP A 141 -5.27 6.43 15.40
N ARG A 142 -5.99 7.33 16.11
CA ARG A 142 -7.43 7.19 16.33
C ARG A 142 -8.21 7.20 15.02
N HIS A 143 -7.89 8.12 14.12
CA HIS A 143 -8.56 8.18 12.82
C HIS A 143 -8.37 6.88 12.01
N MET A 144 -7.16 6.31 12.00
CA MET A 144 -6.93 5.01 11.34
C MET A 144 -7.73 3.88 11.99
N ASP A 145 -7.86 3.92 13.30
CA ASP A 145 -8.64 2.96 14.08
C ASP A 145 -10.15 3.08 13.78
N ASP A 146 -10.66 4.30 13.70
CA ASP A 146 -12.06 4.59 13.31
C ASP A 146 -12.38 4.10 11.88
N LEU A 147 -11.44 4.21 10.93
CA LEU A 147 -11.61 3.69 9.58
C LEU A 147 -11.69 2.15 9.55
N VAL A 148 -10.95 1.48 10.42
CA VAL A 148 -11.07 0.02 10.60
C VAL A 148 -12.45 -0.33 11.13
N ASP A 149 -12.97 0.40 12.11
CA ASP A 149 -14.31 0.15 12.68
C ASP A 149 -15.40 0.40 11.63
N GLN A 150 -15.31 1.46 10.84
CA GLN A 150 -16.23 1.71 9.72
C GLN A 150 -16.23 0.54 8.72
N TYR A 151 -15.05 0.05 8.32
CA TYR A 151 -14.93 -1.08 7.41
C TYR A 151 -15.58 -2.34 7.97
N LEU A 152 -15.27 -2.71 9.22
CA LEU A 152 -15.81 -3.90 9.85
C LEU A 152 -17.31 -3.80 10.11
N ALA A 153 -17.82 -2.60 10.45
CA ALA A 153 -19.26 -2.34 10.63
C ALA A 153 -20.04 -2.49 9.31
N ALA A 154 -19.41 -2.24 8.16
CA ALA A 154 -20.01 -2.48 6.84
C ALA A 154 -20.14 -3.97 6.48
N SER A 155 -19.82 -4.88 7.43
CA SER A 155 -19.96 -6.33 7.30
C SER A 155 -19.33 -6.91 6.01
N PRO A 156 -18.03 -6.66 5.76
CA PRO A 156 -17.36 -7.19 4.59
C PRO A 156 -17.31 -8.74 4.65
N PRO A 157 -17.27 -9.43 3.50
CA PRO A 157 -17.13 -10.89 3.48
C PRO A 157 -15.86 -11.36 4.20
N ASP A 158 -15.99 -12.23 5.22
CA ASP A 158 -14.85 -12.76 6.00
C ASP A 158 -13.76 -13.37 5.11
N ALA A 159 -14.14 -13.97 3.99
CA ALA A 159 -13.21 -14.56 3.04
C ALA A 159 -12.16 -13.57 2.51
N LEU A 160 -12.44 -12.26 2.50
CA LEU A 160 -11.52 -11.23 2.00
C LEU A 160 -10.39 -10.93 2.98
N TYR A 161 -10.63 -11.03 4.29
CA TYR A 161 -9.66 -10.62 5.31
C TYR A 161 -9.28 -11.70 6.32
N ARG A 162 -9.91 -12.89 6.30
CA ARG A 162 -9.61 -13.98 7.26
C ARG A 162 -8.13 -14.40 7.27
N PHE A 163 -7.40 -14.26 6.15
CA PHE A 163 -5.98 -14.56 6.08
C PHE A 163 -5.13 -13.63 6.97
N LEU A 164 -5.63 -12.44 7.31
CA LEU A 164 -4.99 -11.53 8.26
C LEU A 164 -5.08 -12.01 9.71
N ARG A 165 -5.96 -12.97 10.02
CA ARG A 165 -6.08 -13.53 11.40
C ARG A 165 -4.94 -14.45 11.78
N VAL A 166 -4.09 -14.82 10.82
CA VAL A 166 -2.96 -15.74 11.01
C VAL A 166 -1.63 -15.06 10.73
N GLY A 167 -0.54 -15.60 11.30
CA GLY A 167 0.81 -15.16 11.05
C GLY A 167 1.41 -15.80 9.79
N PHE A 168 2.58 -15.32 9.36
CA PHE A 168 3.26 -15.79 8.15
C PHE A 168 3.56 -17.30 8.17
N ARG A 169 4.03 -17.83 9.31
CA ARG A 169 4.34 -19.26 9.44
C ARG A 169 3.10 -20.14 9.28
N GLU A 170 2.02 -19.74 9.89
CA GLU A 170 0.75 -20.47 9.81
C GLU A 170 0.17 -20.43 8.40
N LEU A 171 0.18 -19.26 7.76
CA LEU A 171 -0.29 -19.10 6.38
C LEU A 171 0.54 -19.97 5.42
N THR A 172 1.87 -20.00 5.59
CA THR A 172 2.78 -20.85 4.83
C THR A 172 2.49 -22.33 5.05
N ALA A 173 2.27 -22.75 6.30
CA ALA A 173 1.99 -24.16 6.62
C ALA A 173 0.64 -24.63 6.06
N ARG A 174 -0.38 -23.77 6.09
CA ARG A 174 -1.72 -24.08 5.55
C ARG A 174 -1.75 -24.26 4.03
N HIS A 175 -0.88 -23.53 3.31
CA HIS A 175 -0.92 -23.43 1.84
C HIS A 175 0.33 -23.99 1.13
N GLY A 176 1.30 -24.53 1.87
CA GLY A 176 2.56 -24.98 1.28
C GLY A 176 3.49 -23.86 0.79
N GLY A 177 3.12 -22.59 1.03
CA GLY A 177 3.92 -21.42 0.64
C GLY A 177 3.10 -20.14 0.51
N VAL A 178 3.80 -19.02 0.42
CA VAL A 178 3.21 -17.69 0.16
C VAL A 178 3.92 -17.12 -1.07
N VAL A 179 3.14 -16.77 -2.09
CA VAL A 179 3.61 -16.20 -3.36
C VAL A 179 2.96 -14.84 -3.62
N GLY A 180 3.42 -14.16 -4.65
CA GLY A 180 2.85 -12.89 -5.09
C GLY A 180 3.82 -12.09 -5.96
N ILE A 181 3.42 -10.87 -6.30
CA ILE A 181 4.14 -10.00 -7.23
C ILE A 181 5.21 -9.20 -6.49
N ARG A 182 6.39 -9.11 -7.09
CA ARG A 182 7.47 -8.19 -6.69
C ARG A 182 7.73 -7.22 -7.83
N VAL A 183 7.75 -5.95 -7.49
CA VAL A 183 8.06 -4.88 -8.45
C VAL A 183 9.29 -4.13 -7.96
N PRO A 184 10.31 -3.91 -8.83
CA PRO A 184 11.40 -3.01 -8.52
C PRO A 184 10.87 -1.60 -8.24
N ILE A 185 11.44 -0.91 -7.27
CA ILE A 185 11.12 0.50 -7.03
C ILE A 185 11.55 1.30 -8.27
N PRO A 186 10.63 2.06 -8.92
CA PRO A 186 10.94 2.86 -10.08
C PRO A 186 12.06 3.87 -9.80
N LYS A 187 12.96 4.00 -10.77
CA LYS A 187 14.14 4.87 -10.62
C LYS A 187 13.77 6.33 -10.87
N LEU A 188 14.43 7.20 -10.13
CA LEU A 188 14.48 8.63 -10.44
C LEU A 188 15.50 8.84 -11.57
N LEU A 189 15.06 9.36 -12.71
CA LEU A 189 15.87 9.53 -13.92
C LEU A 189 16.12 11.02 -14.15
N PRO A 190 17.40 11.43 -14.36
CA PRO A 190 17.69 12.79 -14.77
C PRO A 190 17.28 13.00 -16.22
N LEU A 191 16.61 14.11 -16.51
CA LEU A 191 16.37 14.55 -17.88
C LEU A 191 17.60 15.30 -18.38
N SER A 192 18.12 14.90 -19.56
CA SER A 192 19.16 15.66 -20.22
C SER A 192 18.62 17.04 -20.63
N LYS A 193 19.46 18.07 -20.52
CA LYS A 193 19.14 19.34 -21.20
C LYS A 193 19.05 19.01 -22.68
N SER A 194 17.90 19.29 -23.31
CA SER A 194 17.88 19.37 -24.77
C SER A 194 18.96 20.38 -25.21
N ALA A 195 19.86 19.92 -26.04
CA ALA A 195 20.86 20.79 -26.66
C ALA A 195 20.19 21.84 -27.53
#